data_2cd0f6754c6b8dcd2db96e4a381cc273
#
_entry.id   2cd0f6754c6b8dcd2db96e4a381cc273
#
_cell.length_a   1.000
_cell.length_b   1.000
_cell.length_c   1.000
_cell.angle_alpha   90.00
_cell.angle_beta   90.00
_cell.angle_gamma   90.00
#
_symmetry.space_group_name_H-M   'P 1'
#
loop_
_entity.id
_entity.type
_entity.pdbx_description
1 polymer ?
#
loop_
_entity_poly.entity_id
_entity_poly.type
_entity_poly.pdbx_seq_one_letter_code
_entity_poly.pdbx_strand_id
1 'polypeptide(L)'
;MPGIDFAQVFISFIVLLFSLTVHETAHAWTADRLGDPTARLLGRISLNPIVHADPIGTVLFPLIALLTGVPLIGWAKPVPVNVRRLRHARRDYVLVAAAGPASNLLLACLAGMALRLIPVSPVMLGEPNVSVPIATILSRALQVNVLLAVFNMIPIPPLDGGNVLSGLLPRALAYRFDSILRPYGFVLLYALVLTGGFQYLVIQPSRFLLTWLQ
;
A
#
# COMPACT_ATOMS: atom_id res chain seq x y z
N MET A 1 -24.04 -18.48 6.37
CA MET A 1 -22.88 -17.60 6.12
C MET A 1 -21.94 -17.81 7.28
N PRO A 2 -20.64 -18.09 7.09
CA PRO A 2 -19.71 -18.11 8.20
C PRO A 2 -19.73 -16.71 8.82
N GLY A 3 -19.87 -16.65 10.15
CA GLY A 3 -19.95 -15.39 10.86
C GLY A 3 -18.70 -14.53 10.59
N ILE A 4 -18.89 -13.21 10.43
CA ILE A 4 -17.79 -12.26 10.27
C ILE A 4 -16.97 -12.30 11.57
N ASP A 5 -15.69 -12.68 11.48
CA ASP A 5 -14.77 -12.57 12.60
C ASP A 5 -14.33 -11.11 12.75
N PHE A 6 -15.04 -10.37 13.60
CA PHE A 6 -14.77 -8.97 13.86
C PHE A 6 -13.34 -8.70 14.35
N ALA A 7 -12.72 -9.64 15.09
CA ALA A 7 -11.36 -9.49 15.58
C ALA A 7 -10.37 -9.51 14.40
N GLN A 8 -10.53 -10.44 13.47
CA GLN A 8 -9.69 -10.52 12.26
C GLN A 8 -9.84 -9.29 11.37
N VAL A 9 -11.07 -8.80 11.24
CA VAL A 9 -11.34 -7.56 10.47
C VAL A 9 -10.67 -6.37 11.13
N PHE A 10 -10.81 -6.22 12.44
CA PHE A 10 -10.20 -5.13 13.20
C PHE A 10 -8.66 -5.17 13.10
N ILE A 11 -8.05 -6.33 13.28
CA ILE A 11 -6.60 -6.52 13.12
C ILE A 11 -6.17 -6.10 11.71
N SER A 12 -6.87 -6.59 10.68
CA SER A 12 -6.55 -6.27 9.29
C SER A 12 -6.66 -4.78 8.99
N PHE A 13 -7.65 -4.10 9.58
CA PHE A 13 -7.85 -2.66 9.43
C PHE A 13 -6.73 -1.86 10.10
N ILE A 14 -6.33 -2.21 11.32
CA ILE A 14 -5.21 -1.54 12.02
C ILE A 14 -3.90 -1.73 11.25
N VAL A 15 -3.64 -2.96 10.79
CA VAL A 15 -2.46 -3.25 9.97
C VAL A 15 -2.47 -2.43 8.68
N LEU A 16 -3.62 -2.34 8.00
CA LEU A 16 -3.77 -1.54 6.77
C LEU A 16 -3.48 -0.06 7.04
N LEU A 17 -4.08 0.52 8.09
CA LEU A 17 -3.86 1.91 8.46
C LEU A 17 -2.38 2.21 8.73
N PHE A 18 -1.72 1.34 9.49
CA PHE A 18 -0.29 1.48 9.77
C PHE A 18 0.54 1.37 8.50
N SER A 19 0.27 0.36 7.67
CA SER A 19 0.99 0.13 6.41
C SER A 19 0.85 1.31 5.43
N LEU A 20 -0.36 1.87 5.29
CA LEU A 20 -0.60 3.07 4.49
C LEU A 20 0.10 4.31 5.08
N THR A 21 0.12 4.44 6.41
CA THR A 21 0.81 5.55 7.08
C THR A 21 2.30 5.53 6.79
N VAL A 22 2.95 4.37 6.89
CA VAL A 22 4.38 4.22 6.57
C VAL A 22 4.63 4.50 5.09
N HIS A 23 3.78 3.99 4.22
CA HIS A 23 3.83 4.21 2.78
C HIS A 23 3.80 5.71 2.41
N GLU A 24 2.79 6.45 2.90
CA GLU A 24 2.67 7.88 2.66
C GLU A 24 3.83 8.67 3.29
N THR A 25 4.26 8.28 4.49
CA THR A 25 5.42 8.89 5.14
C THR A 25 6.70 8.66 4.33
N ALA A 26 6.87 7.51 3.71
CA ALA A 26 8.02 7.22 2.85
C ALA A 26 8.06 8.14 1.62
N HIS A 27 6.92 8.39 0.97
CA HIS A 27 6.84 9.41 -0.10
C HIS A 27 7.22 10.79 0.40
N ALA A 28 6.62 11.22 1.52
CA ALA A 28 6.86 12.52 2.13
C ALA A 28 8.34 12.74 2.50
N TRP A 29 8.93 11.76 3.16
CA TRP A 29 10.32 11.79 3.59
C TRP A 29 11.29 11.80 2.41
N THR A 30 11.04 10.98 1.40
CA THR A 30 11.87 10.92 0.20
C THR A 30 11.81 12.22 -0.58
N ALA A 31 10.62 12.83 -0.76
CA ALA A 31 10.45 14.13 -1.40
C ALA A 31 11.24 15.22 -0.67
N ASP A 32 11.15 15.28 0.66
CA ASP A 32 11.89 16.25 1.48
C ASP A 32 13.41 16.08 1.33
N ARG A 33 13.92 14.85 1.35
CA ARG A 33 15.35 14.55 1.15
C ARG A 33 15.85 14.93 -0.23
N LEU A 34 14.98 14.89 -1.24
CA LEU A 34 15.29 15.23 -2.63
C LEU A 34 15.02 16.71 -2.97
N GLY A 35 14.63 17.53 -1.98
CA GLY A 35 14.57 18.99 -2.10
C GLY A 35 13.17 19.59 -2.08
N ASP A 36 12.12 18.79 -1.99
CA ASP A 36 10.74 19.29 -1.86
C ASP A 36 10.26 19.23 -0.39
N PRO A 37 10.29 20.36 0.36
CA PRO A 37 9.86 20.41 1.75
C PRO A 37 8.32 20.50 1.91
N THR A 38 7.54 20.42 0.83
CA THR A 38 6.09 20.66 0.85
C THR A 38 5.39 19.77 1.88
N ALA A 39 5.65 18.48 1.85
CA ALA A 39 5.06 17.51 2.77
C ALA A 39 5.46 17.79 4.23
N ARG A 40 6.72 18.13 4.49
CA ARG A 40 7.21 18.50 5.82
C ARG A 40 6.51 19.74 6.36
N LEU A 41 6.41 20.80 5.56
CA LEU A 41 5.77 22.06 5.95
C LEU A 41 4.28 21.88 6.26
N LEU A 42 3.64 20.86 5.68
CA LEU A 42 2.24 20.50 5.94
C LEU A 42 2.08 19.45 7.05
N GLY A 43 3.16 19.10 7.78
CA GLY A 43 3.11 18.10 8.84
C GLY A 43 2.83 16.66 8.38
N ARG A 44 3.12 16.36 7.08
CA ARG A 44 2.80 15.07 6.46
C ARG A 44 3.93 14.03 6.63
N ILE A 45 5.10 14.40 7.15
CA ILE A 45 6.13 13.45 7.59
C ILE A 45 5.79 13.01 9.02
N SER A 46 4.88 12.06 9.14
CA SER A 46 4.33 11.63 10.42
C SER A 46 3.88 10.17 10.37
N LEU A 47 4.14 9.43 11.42
CA LEU A 47 3.60 8.08 11.61
C LEU A 47 2.21 8.08 12.29
N ASN A 48 1.61 9.23 12.50
CA ASN A 48 0.24 9.33 12.98
C ASN A 48 -0.74 9.02 11.82
N PRO A 49 -1.53 7.94 11.89
CA PRO A 49 -2.43 7.54 10.82
C PRO A 49 -3.53 8.58 10.52
N ILE A 50 -3.93 9.39 11.51
CA ILE A 50 -4.97 10.42 11.34
C ILE A 50 -4.55 11.46 10.29
N VAL A 51 -3.25 11.76 10.20
CA VAL A 51 -2.72 12.73 9.23
C VAL A 51 -2.89 12.23 7.79
N HIS A 52 -2.87 10.90 7.58
CA HIS A 52 -2.94 10.25 6.27
C HIS A 52 -4.31 9.63 5.98
N ALA A 53 -5.22 9.62 6.96
CA ALA A 53 -6.56 9.09 6.78
C ALA A 53 -7.41 10.03 5.90
N ASP A 54 -8.10 9.43 4.93
CA ASP A 54 -9.16 10.05 4.17
C ASP A 54 -10.50 9.50 4.69
N PRO A 55 -11.46 10.36 5.11
CA PRO A 55 -12.73 9.89 5.68
C PRO A 55 -13.50 8.95 4.75
N ILE A 56 -13.43 9.19 3.44
CA ILE A 56 -14.15 8.39 2.44
C ILE A 56 -13.34 7.16 2.05
N GLY A 57 -12.09 7.36 1.60
CA GLY A 57 -11.27 6.28 1.06
C GLY A 57 -10.73 5.33 2.13
N THR A 58 -10.36 5.85 3.30
CA THR A 58 -9.74 5.04 4.36
C THR A 58 -10.76 4.44 5.33
N VAL A 59 -11.93 5.08 5.53
CA VAL A 59 -12.92 4.65 6.52
C VAL A 59 -14.20 4.15 5.86
N LEU A 60 -14.89 5.01 5.09
CA LEU A 60 -16.21 4.70 4.55
C LEU A 60 -16.18 3.53 3.55
N PHE A 61 -15.27 3.53 2.60
CA PHE A 61 -15.21 2.48 1.58
C PHE A 61 -14.85 1.11 2.13
N PRO A 62 -13.84 0.95 3.00
CA PRO A 62 -13.58 -0.32 3.66
C PRO A 62 -14.76 -0.80 4.52
N LEU A 63 -15.47 0.12 5.18
CA LEU A 63 -16.66 -0.23 5.96
C LEU A 63 -17.80 -0.74 5.05
N ILE A 64 -18.11 -0.05 3.95
CA ILE A 64 -19.12 -0.49 2.99
C ILE A 64 -18.72 -1.84 2.37
N ALA A 65 -17.46 -2.00 1.97
CA ALA A 65 -16.95 -3.27 1.41
C ALA A 65 -17.16 -4.43 2.39
N LEU A 66 -16.90 -4.18 3.68
CA LEU A 66 -17.11 -5.16 4.75
C LEU A 66 -18.58 -5.55 4.92
N LEU A 67 -19.48 -4.57 4.90
CA LEU A 67 -20.91 -4.79 5.14
C LEU A 67 -21.64 -5.39 3.94
N THR A 68 -21.19 -5.08 2.74
CA THR A 68 -21.87 -5.46 1.48
C THR A 68 -21.19 -6.59 0.72
N GLY A 69 -19.91 -6.87 1.02
CA GLY A 69 -19.10 -7.78 0.23
C GLY A 69 -18.71 -7.23 -1.15
N VAL A 70 -19.08 -5.98 -1.48
CA VAL A 70 -18.71 -5.34 -2.74
C VAL A 70 -17.23 -4.92 -2.68
N PRO A 71 -16.40 -5.30 -3.66
CA PRO A 71 -15.00 -4.92 -3.68
C PRO A 71 -14.85 -3.42 -3.98
N LEU A 72 -14.67 -2.62 -2.94
CA LEU A 72 -14.41 -1.19 -3.06
C LEU A 72 -12.93 -0.91 -2.87
N ILE A 73 -12.39 -0.08 -3.76
CA ILE A 73 -10.99 0.36 -3.68
C ILE A 73 -10.94 1.58 -2.76
N GLY A 74 -10.33 1.40 -1.58
CA GLY A 74 -10.04 2.49 -0.67
C GLY A 74 -8.72 3.19 -1.05
N TRP A 75 -8.52 4.38 -0.48
CA TRP A 75 -7.28 5.15 -0.63
C TRP A 75 -6.93 5.89 0.65
N ALA A 76 -5.66 6.19 0.84
CA ALA A 76 -5.19 7.15 1.83
C ALA A 76 -5.22 8.58 1.25
N LYS A 77 -5.20 9.58 2.12
CA LYS A 77 -5.02 10.97 1.70
C LYS A 77 -3.61 11.15 1.14
N PRO A 78 -3.42 11.37 -0.17
CA PRO A 78 -2.11 11.37 -0.79
C PRO A 78 -1.22 12.49 -0.26
N VAL A 79 0.08 12.23 -0.18
CA VAL A 79 1.09 13.23 0.17
C VAL A 79 1.28 14.19 -0.99
N PRO A 80 1.20 15.51 -0.78
CA PRO A 80 1.46 16.47 -1.83
C PRO A 80 2.96 16.54 -2.14
N VAL A 81 3.32 16.32 -3.40
CA VAL A 81 4.68 16.41 -3.92
C VAL A 81 4.76 17.49 -5.00
N ASN A 82 5.62 18.48 -4.79
CA ASN A 82 5.88 19.51 -5.79
C ASN A 82 7.12 19.15 -6.63
N VAL A 83 6.87 18.52 -7.76
CA VAL A 83 7.93 18.04 -8.67
C VAL A 83 8.90 19.15 -9.11
N ARG A 84 8.45 20.42 -9.15
CA ARG A 84 9.29 21.56 -9.53
C ARG A 84 10.35 21.92 -8.49
N ARG A 85 10.17 21.49 -7.25
CA ARG A 85 11.13 21.71 -6.14
C ARG A 85 12.16 20.60 -6.00
N LEU A 86 11.94 19.46 -6.64
CA LEU A 86 12.90 18.36 -6.64
C LEU A 86 14.18 18.78 -7.39
N ARG A 87 15.35 18.33 -6.91
CA ARG A 87 16.66 18.67 -7.49
C ARG A 87 16.78 18.23 -8.95
N HIS A 88 16.31 17.00 -9.25
CA HIS A 88 16.26 16.42 -10.59
C HIS A 88 14.83 15.94 -10.87
N ALA A 89 13.94 16.85 -11.23
CA ALA A 89 12.48 16.69 -11.23
C ALA A 89 11.98 15.29 -11.65
N ARG A 90 12.46 14.74 -12.78
CA ARG A 90 11.99 13.43 -13.28
C ARG A 90 12.54 12.25 -12.50
N ARG A 91 13.86 12.21 -12.33
CA ARG A 91 14.55 11.11 -11.63
C ARG A 91 14.07 11.04 -10.19
N ASP A 92 14.05 12.18 -9.52
CA ASP A 92 13.68 12.26 -8.11
C ASP A 92 12.21 11.92 -7.91
N TYR A 93 11.33 12.30 -8.86
CA TYR A 93 9.92 11.92 -8.82
C TYR A 93 9.71 10.40 -8.92
N VAL A 94 10.50 9.70 -9.75
CA VAL A 94 10.50 8.22 -9.79
C VAL A 94 10.88 7.64 -8.43
N LEU A 95 11.94 8.18 -7.80
CA LEU A 95 12.37 7.71 -6.48
C LEU A 95 11.31 7.98 -5.40
N VAL A 96 10.67 9.15 -5.45
CA VAL A 96 9.56 9.47 -4.55
C VAL A 96 8.41 8.48 -4.75
N ALA A 97 7.99 8.24 -5.99
CA ALA A 97 6.90 7.32 -6.29
C ALA A 97 7.23 5.86 -5.90
N ALA A 98 8.46 5.43 -6.07
CA ALA A 98 8.88 4.08 -5.68
C ALA A 98 9.03 3.90 -4.17
N ALA A 99 9.18 4.98 -3.39
CA ALA A 99 9.45 4.92 -1.96
C ALA A 99 8.31 4.28 -1.16
N GLY A 100 7.04 4.56 -1.52
CA GLY A 100 5.89 3.95 -0.87
C GLY A 100 5.88 2.41 -1.01
N PRO A 101 5.82 1.88 -2.23
CA PRO A 101 5.89 0.43 -2.45
C PRO A 101 7.14 -0.23 -1.84
N ALA A 102 8.30 0.44 -1.91
CA ALA A 102 9.53 -0.06 -1.30
C ALA A 102 9.43 -0.16 0.22
N SER A 103 8.79 0.81 0.88
CA SER A 103 8.55 0.78 2.33
C SER A 103 7.62 -0.38 2.72
N ASN A 104 6.59 -0.66 1.92
CA ASN A 104 5.72 -1.80 2.13
C ASN A 104 6.47 -3.14 1.96
N LEU A 105 7.34 -3.27 0.95
CA LEU A 105 8.17 -4.47 0.81
C LEU A 105 9.10 -4.65 2.01
N LEU A 106 9.69 -3.57 2.51
CA LEU A 106 10.52 -3.61 3.73
C LEU A 106 9.72 -4.10 4.94
N LEU A 107 8.52 -3.56 5.16
CA LEU A 107 7.63 -4.00 6.24
C LEU A 107 7.24 -5.48 6.07
N ALA A 108 6.96 -5.93 4.85
CA ALA A 108 6.68 -7.33 4.56
C ALA A 108 7.87 -8.23 4.90
N CYS A 109 9.09 -7.86 4.49
CA CYS A 109 10.31 -8.60 4.83
C CYS A 109 10.51 -8.68 6.35
N LEU A 110 10.34 -7.55 7.07
CA LEU A 110 10.47 -7.53 8.53
C LEU A 110 9.43 -8.41 9.21
N ALA A 111 8.17 -8.39 8.75
CA ALA A 111 7.12 -9.25 9.28
C ALA A 111 7.39 -10.74 9.01
N GLY A 112 7.85 -11.09 7.80
CA GLY A 112 8.23 -12.46 7.44
C GLY A 112 9.41 -12.97 8.28
N MET A 113 10.46 -12.15 8.46
CA MET A 113 11.57 -12.51 9.34
C MET A 113 11.13 -12.70 10.79
N ALA A 114 10.26 -11.81 11.30
CA ALA A 114 9.75 -11.92 12.66
C ALA A 114 8.90 -13.19 12.85
N LEU A 115 8.10 -13.58 11.85
CA LEU A 115 7.32 -14.82 11.89
C LEU A 115 8.20 -16.06 12.02
N ARG A 116 9.34 -16.11 11.33
CA ARG A 116 10.28 -17.22 11.41
C ARG A 116 10.95 -17.36 12.79
N LEU A 117 10.97 -16.27 13.57
CA LEU A 117 11.54 -16.26 14.92
C LEU A 117 10.53 -16.66 15.99
N ILE A 118 9.24 -16.73 15.69
CA ILE A 118 8.22 -17.16 16.65
C ILE A 118 8.28 -18.68 16.76
N PRO A 119 8.53 -19.22 17.95
CA PRO A 119 8.52 -20.67 18.16
C PRO A 119 7.12 -21.22 17.85
N VAL A 120 7.01 -22.16 16.93
CA VAL A 120 5.80 -22.96 16.73
C VAL A 120 5.75 -23.97 17.88
N SER A 121 5.35 -23.53 19.08
CA SER A 121 5.02 -24.47 20.15
C SER A 121 3.69 -25.14 19.80
N PRO A 122 3.59 -26.47 19.88
CA PRO A 122 2.30 -27.15 19.82
C PRO A 122 1.44 -26.53 20.91
N VAL A 123 0.32 -25.94 20.51
CA VAL A 123 -0.66 -25.36 21.45
C VAL A 123 -1.12 -26.50 22.34
N MET A 124 -0.63 -26.58 23.57
CA MET A 124 -1.25 -27.37 24.61
C MET A 124 -2.61 -26.75 24.84
N LEU A 125 -3.66 -27.51 24.51
CA LEU A 125 -5.06 -27.10 24.66
C LEU A 125 -5.30 -26.59 26.08
N GLY A 126 -5.52 -25.30 26.24
CA GLY A 126 -5.92 -24.68 27.50
C GLY A 126 -5.06 -23.55 28.04
N GLU A 127 -3.83 -23.37 27.56
CA GLU A 127 -2.99 -22.24 28.03
C GLU A 127 -3.09 -21.02 27.12
N PRO A 128 -3.23 -19.80 27.67
CA PRO A 128 -3.27 -18.56 26.88
C PRO A 128 -1.88 -18.35 26.24
N ASN A 129 -1.79 -18.61 24.93
CA ASN A 129 -0.54 -18.50 24.19
C ASN A 129 -0.48 -17.14 23.45
N VAL A 130 0.33 -16.22 23.96
CA VAL A 130 0.55 -14.88 23.40
C VAL A 130 1.18 -14.94 21.99
N SER A 131 1.85 -16.05 21.64
CA SER A 131 2.48 -16.18 20.30
C SER A 131 1.44 -16.24 19.18
N VAL A 132 0.23 -16.75 19.42
CA VAL A 132 -0.83 -16.86 18.40
C VAL A 132 -1.34 -15.49 17.94
N PRO A 133 -1.73 -14.54 18.82
CA PRO A 133 -2.10 -13.20 18.40
C PRO A 133 -0.97 -12.45 17.67
N ILE A 134 0.26 -12.57 18.15
CA ILE A 134 1.44 -11.94 17.52
C ILE A 134 1.65 -12.49 16.11
N ALA A 135 1.65 -13.82 15.95
CA ALA A 135 1.78 -14.48 14.66
C ALA A 135 0.66 -14.06 13.70
N THR A 136 -0.58 -13.91 14.20
CA THR A 136 -1.72 -13.43 13.42
C THR A 136 -1.49 -12.01 12.90
N ILE A 137 -1.07 -11.08 13.77
CA ILE A 137 -0.77 -9.69 13.38
C ILE A 137 0.36 -9.65 12.34
N LEU A 138 1.45 -10.37 12.57
CA LEU A 138 2.59 -10.42 11.66
C LEU A 138 2.23 -11.06 10.32
N SER A 139 1.42 -12.12 10.31
CA SER A 139 0.93 -12.74 9.07
C SER A 139 0.06 -11.76 8.27
N ARG A 140 -0.81 -11.00 8.94
CA ARG A 140 -1.60 -9.95 8.30
C ARG A 140 -0.72 -8.80 7.79
N ALA A 141 0.27 -8.38 8.58
CA ALA A 141 1.23 -7.36 8.16
C ALA A 141 2.00 -7.78 6.91
N LEU A 142 2.49 -9.02 6.87
CA LEU A 142 3.15 -9.58 5.70
C LEU A 142 2.23 -9.54 4.47
N GLN A 143 1.00 -10.08 4.58
CA GLN A 143 0.05 -10.17 3.47
C GLN A 143 -0.37 -8.79 2.95
N VAL A 144 -0.74 -7.88 3.86
CA VAL A 144 -1.21 -6.53 3.50
C VAL A 144 -0.09 -5.74 2.83
N ASN A 145 1.13 -5.80 3.35
CA ASN A 145 2.24 -5.03 2.81
C ASN A 145 2.71 -5.56 1.45
N VAL A 146 2.73 -6.88 1.23
CA VAL A 146 2.98 -7.45 -0.10
C VAL A 146 1.90 -7.01 -1.08
N LEU A 147 0.62 -7.09 -0.68
CA LEU A 147 -0.50 -6.69 -1.53
C LEU A 147 -0.42 -5.20 -1.91
N LEU A 148 -0.15 -4.32 -0.94
CA LEU A 148 0.00 -2.87 -1.17
C LEU A 148 1.16 -2.56 -2.10
N ALA A 149 2.31 -3.21 -1.91
CA ALA A 149 3.48 -3.01 -2.76
C ALA A 149 3.19 -3.40 -4.21
N VAL A 150 2.64 -4.60 -4.42
CA VAL A 150 2.32 -5.11 -5.77
C VAL A 150 1.23 -4.27 -6.43
N PHE A 151 0.15 -3.96 -5.70
CA PHE A 151 -0.95 -3.15 -6.22
C PHE A 151 -0.48 -1.76 -6.64
N ASN A 152 0.28 -1.07 -5.78
CA ASN A 152 0.76 0.27 -6.10
C ASN A 152 1.82 0.29 -7.21
N MET A 153 2.46 -0.83 -7.53
CA MET A 153 3.39 -0.93 -8.67
C MET A 153 2.70 -1.24 -10.01
N ILE A 154 1.37 -1.38 -10.07
CA ILE A 154 0.64 -1.46 -11.35
C ILE A 154 0.87 -0.14 -12.13
N PRO A 155 1.26 -0.22 -13.42
CA PRO A 155 1.61 0.97 -14.21
C PRO A 155 0.37 1.74 -14.72
N ILE A 156 -0.58 2.01 -13.82
CA ILE A 156 -1.83 2.75 -14.10
C ILE A 156 -1.94 3.91 -13.11
N PRO A 157 -1.96 5.20 -13.57
CA PRO A 157 -2.30 6.31 -12.68
C PRO A 157 -3.71 6.11 -12.06
N PRO A 158 -3.96 6.50 -10.82
CA PRO A 158 -3.11 7.30 -9.94
C PRO A 158 -2.11 6.51 -9.08
N LEU A 159 -1.92 5.20 -9.32
CA LEU A 159 -0.99 4.37 -8.56
C LEU A 159 0.48 4.79 -8.78
N ASP A 160 1.34 4.45 -7.83
CA ASP A 160 2.76 4.81 -7.87
C ASP A 160 3.49 4.23 -9.07
N GLY A 161 3.16 3.01 -9.47
CA GLY A 161 3.69 2.37 -10.68
C GLY A 161 3.39 3.18 -11.96
N GLY A 162 2.23 3.83 -12.03
CA GLY A 162 1.90 4.78 -13.09
C GLY A 162 2.83 6.00 -13.08
N ASN A 163 3.12 6.55 -11.89
CA ASN A 163 4.05 7.68 -11.74
C ASN A 163 5.50 7.26 -12.01
N VAL A 164 5.92 6.07 -11.59
CA VAL A 164 7.23 5.50 -11.90
C VAL A 164 7.38 5.34 -13.41
N LEU A 165 6.40 4.71 -14.08
CA LEU A 165 6.45 4.51 -15.52
C LEU A 165 6.49 5.85 -16.27
N SER A 166 5.61 6.80 -15.94
CA SER A 166 5.63 8.15 -16.52
C SER A 166 6.99 8.82 -16.38
N GLY A 167 7.62 8.70 -15.21
CA GLY A 167 8.95 9.25 -14.96
C GLY A 167 10.06 8.58 -15.78
N LEU A 168 9.97 7.30 -16.10
CA LEU A 168 10.97 6.54 -16.89
C LEU A 168 10.81 6.74 -18.40
N LEU A 169 9.61 6.99 -18.91
CA LEU A 169 9.32 7.17 -20.33
C LEU A 169 10.01 8.44 -20.90
N PRO A 170 10.42 8.48 -22.18
CA PRO A 170 10.79 9.72 -22.87
C PRO A 170 9.70 10.79 -22.73
N ARG A 171 10.08 12.09 -22.70
CA ARG A 171 9.16 13.21 -22.41
C ARG A 171 7.86 13.19 -23.24
N ALA A 172 7.99 12.92 -24.54
CA ALA A 172 6.82 12.90 -25.46
C ALA A 172 5.88 11.74 -25.14
N LEU A 173 6.42 10.56 -24.80
CA LEU A 173 5.63 9.39 -24.42
C LEU A 173 5.02 9.56 -23.03
N ALA A 174 5.75 10.12 -22.06
CA ALA A 174 5.24 10.43 -20.73
C ALA A 174 4.03 11.38 -20.80
N TYR A 175 4.13 12.43 -21.62
CA TYR A 175 3.01 13.36 -21.81
C TYR A 175 1.77 12.67 -22.39
N ARG A 176 1.94 11.82 -23.41
CA ARG A 176 0.82 11.05 -24.00
C ARG A 176 0.25 10.05 -22.98
N PHE A 177 1.12 9.32 -22.27
CA PHE A 177 0.72 8.39 -21.23
C PHE A 177 -0.13 9.07 -20.15
N ASP A 178 0.37 10.20 -19.61
CA ASP A 178 -0.35 10.94 -18.57
C ASP A 178 -1.65 11.56 -19.10
N SER A 179 -1.65 12.15 -20.30
CA SER A 179 -2.85 12.79 -20.86
C SER A 179 -3.97 11.81 -21.18
N ILE A 180 -3.64 10.56 -21.55
CA ILE A 180 -4.62 9.54 -21.88
C ILE A 180 -5.05 8.76 -20.62
N LEU A 181 -4.10 8.33 -19.77
CA LEU A 181 -4.42 7.40 -18.70
C LEU A 181 -4.85 8.07 -17.38
N ARG A 182 -4.33 9.26 -17.03
CA ARG A 182 -4.72 9.91 -15.76
C ARG A 182 -6.23 10.18 -15.64
N PRO A 183 -6.93 10.67 -16.67
CA PRO A 183 -8.38 10.91 -16.57
C PRO A 183 -9.19 9.62 -16.34
N TYR A 184 -8.70 8.49 -16.85
CA TYR A 184 -9.40 7.21 -16.81
C TYR A 184 -8.84 6.22 -15.78
N GLY A 185 -7.88 6.61 -14.96
CA GLY A 185 -7.16 5.73 -14.04
C GLY A 185 -8.07 4.91 -13.14
N PHE A 186 -9.03 5.54 -12.46
CA PHE A 186 -10.00 4.80 -11.63
C PHE A 186 -10.89 3.88 -12.44
N VAL A 187 -11.33 4.29 -13.63
CA VAL A 187 -12.13 3.43 -14.52
C VAL A 187 -11.34 2.19 -14.94
N LEU A 188 -10.05 2.37 -15.27
CA LEU A 188 -9.16 1.27 -15.62
C LEU A 188 -8.93 0.32 -14.43
N LEU A 189 -8.78 0.84 -13.22
CA LEU A 189 -8.64 0.02 -12.02
C LEU A 189 -9.91 -0.78 -11.73
N TYR A 190 -11.09 -0.18 -11.86
CA TYR A 190 -12.35 -0.92 -11.72
C TYR A 190 -12.54 -1.95 -12.84
N ALA A 191 -12.20 -1.62 -14.09
CA ALA A 191 -12.23 -2.57 -15.20
C ALA A 191 -11.28 -3.75 -14.92
N LEU A 192 -10.08 -3.50 -14.37
CA LEU A 192 -9.14 -4.54 -13.97
C LEU A 192 -9.75 -5.50 -12.94
N VAL A 193 -10.49 -4.98 -11.95
CA VAL A 193 -11.17 -5.80 -10.94
C VAL A 193 -12.31 -6.61 -11.59
N LEU A 194 -13.17 -5.96 -12.38
CA LEU A 194 -14.36 -6.58 -12.98
C LEU A 194 -14.02 -7.64 -14.02
N THR A 195 -12.93 -7.47 -14.79
CA THR A 195 -12.48 -8.43 -15.82
C THR A 195 -11.66 -9.58 -15.25
N GLY A 196 -11.40 -9.61 -13.95
CA GLY A 196 -10.52 -10.60 -13.32
C GLY A 196 -9.03 -10.36 -13.53
N GLY A 197 -8.63 -9.25 -14.20
CA GLY A 197 -7.23 -8.88 -14.39
C GLY A 197 -6.48 -8.65 -13.07
N PHE A 198 -7.21 -8.24 -12.02
CA PHE A 198 -6.69 -8.11 -10.67
C PHE A 198 -6.06 -9.42 -10.14
N GLN A 199 -6.66 -10.57 -10.48
CA GLN A 199 -6.13 -11.88 -10.12
C GLN A 199 -4.73 -12.11 -10.69
N TYR A 200 -4.49 -11.70 -11.94
CA TYR A 200 -3.22 -11.92 -12.63
C TYR A 200 -2.15 -10.87 -12.27
N LEU A 201 -2.54 -9.61 -12.17
CA LEU A 201 -1.60 -8.51 -11.94
C LEU A 201 -1.29 -8.24 -10.47
N VAL A 202 -2.16 -8.67 -9.56
CA VAL A 202 -1.99 -8.42 -8.13
C VAL A 202 -1.90 -9.71 -7.33
N ILE A 203 -2.91 -10.57 -7.41
CA ILE A 203 -2.99 -11.73 -6.52
C ILE A 203 -1.89 -12.75 -6.81
N GLN A 204 -1.65 -13.10 -8.09
CA GLN A 204 -0.61 -14.08 -8.43
C GLN A 204 0.81 -13.59 -8.07
N PRO A 205 1.25 -12.37 -8.45
CA PRO A 205 2.56 -11.86 -8.02
C PRO A 205 2.67 -11.74 -6.49
N SER A 206 1.59 -11.34 -5.81
CA SER A 206 1.59 -11.30 -4.34
C SER A 206 1.78 -12.69 -3.74
N ARG A 207 1.09 -13.70 -4.24
CA ARG A 207 1.28 -15.10 -3.79
C ARG A 207 2.70 -15.58 -4.01
N PHE A 208 3.27 -15.29 -5.17
CA PHE A 208 4.67 -15.63 -5.46
C PHE A 208 5.63 -14.99 -4.44
N LEU A 209 5.49 -13.68 -4.16
CA LEU A 209 6.31 -13.01 -3.15
C LEU A 209 6.11 -13.60 -1.76
N LEU A 210 4.87 -13.93 -1.38
CA LEU A 210 4.57 -14.52 -0.08
C LEU A 210 5.26 -15.87 0.11
N THR A 211 5.36 -16.71 -0.93
CA THR A 211 6.08 -18.01 -0.83
C THR A 211 7.57 -17.85 -0.56
N TRP A 212 8.17 -16.72 -0.91
CA TRP A 212 9.59 -16.42 -0.63
C TRP A 212 9.81 -15.78 0.74
N LEU A 213 8.80 -15.07 1.24
CA LEU A 213 8.90 -14.31 2.49
C LEU A 213 8.43 -15.11 3.73
N GLN A 214 7.65 -16.17 3.55
CA GLN A 214 7.24 -17.12 4.59
C GLN A 214 8.26 -18.22 4.77
#